data_5c8ceddf5f43360d1775d03e0f199b17
#
_entry.id   5c8ceddf5f43360d1775d03e0f199b17
#
_cell.length_a   1.000
_cell.length_b   1.000
_cell.length_c   1.000
_cell.angle_alpha   90.00
_cell.angle_beta   90.00
_cell.angle_gamma   90.00
#
_symmetry.space_group_name_H-M   'P 1'
#
loop_
_entity.id
_entity.type
_entity.pdbx_description
1 polymer ?
#
loop_
_entity_poly.entity_id
_entity_poly.type
_entity_poly.pdbx_seq_one_letter_code
_entity_poly.pdbx_strand_id
1 'polypeptide(L)'
;MWVAFVASIAASLIAGAASASAQAKEARRVANYNKAVAEQRAQQRLQIGAGQQVRLAREGIMARGEMTARAAAGGQTETAYSLFAQAAADNAMDQQQSKMNAMNEATGYVNEGDEQLARGRAASQQAWMNFAGQAVQTGFNAFSGYRAG
;
A
#
# COMPACT_ATOMS: atom_id res chain seq x y z
N MET A 1 1.79 43.26 -35.84
CA MET A 1 1.14 42.96 -34.54
C MET A 1 0.55 41.55 -34.42
N TRP A 2 -0.05 41.01 -35.46
CA TRP A 2 -0.73 39.70 -35.43
C TRP A 2 0.17 38.50 -35.12
N VAL A 3 1.35 38.46 -35.72
CA VAL A 3 2.31 37.35 -35.55
C VAL A 3 2.79 37.24 -34.09
N ALA A 4 3.02 38.39 -33.42
CA ALA A 4 3.46 38.43 -32.04
C ALA A 4 2.38 37.93 -31.06
N PHE A 5 1.10 38.20 -31.33
CA PHE A 5 -0.03 37.75 -30.50
C PHE A 5 -0.28 36.23 -30.58
N VAL A 6 -0.25 35.70 -31.80
CA VAL A 6 -0.39 34.23 -32.01
C VAL A 6 0.80 33.48 -31.39
N ALA A 7 2.02 34.06 -31.51
CA ALA A 7 3.21 33.47 -30.91
C ALA A 7 3.16 33.45 -29.37
N SER A 8 2.58 34.49 -28.72
CA SER A 8 2.44 34.52 -27.25
C SER A 8 1.45 33.51 -26.72
N ILE A 9 0.32 33.30 -27.43
CA ILE A 9 -0.66 32.27 -27.06
C ILE A 9 -0.08 30.87 -27.23
N ALA A 10 0.60 30.62 -28.34
CA ALA A 10 1.25 29.33 -28.57
C ALA A 10 2.32 29.05 -27.51
N ALA A 11 3.14 30.04 -27.12
CA ALA A 11 4.14 29.89 -26.09
C ALA A 11 3.53 29.59 -24.70
N SER A 12 2.43 30.26 -24.34
CA SER A 12 1.75 30.01 -23.06
C SER A 12 1.10 28.62 -22.99
N LEU A 13 0.54 28.13 -24.10
CA LEU A 13 -0.01 26.78 -24.19
C LEU A 13 1.07 25.70 -24.12
N ILE A 14 2.20 25.92 -24.76
CA ILE A 14 3.34 24.99 -24.70
C ILE A 14 3.91 24.93 -23.28
N ALA A 15 4.09 26.08 -22.62
CA ALA A 15 4.57 26.13 -21.24
C ALA A 15 3.57 25.47 -20.27
N GLY A 16 2.27 25.70 -20.45
CA GLY A 16 1.21 25.06 -19.67
C GLY A 16 1.18 23.55 -19.86
N ALA A 17 1.32 23.05 -21.07
CA ALA A 17 1.38 21.61 -21.36
C ALA A 17 2.64 20.97 -20.75
N ALA A 18 3.78 21.63 -20.80
CA ALA A 18 5.00 21.15 -20.19
C ALA A 18 4.88 21.04 -18.66
N SER A 19 4.30 22.06 -18.00
CA SER A 19 4.06 22.03 -16.55
C SER A 19 3.06 20.96 -16.14
N ALA A 20 1.94 20.81 -16.86
CA ALA A 20 0.94 19.76 -16.60
C ALA A 20 1.55 18.35 -16.77
N SER A 21 2.37 18.16 -17.80
CA SER A 21 3.05 16.88 -18.03
C SER A 21 4.06 16.56 -16.93
N ALA A 22 4.81 17.55 -16.44
CA ALA A 22 5.75 17.39 -15.34
C ALA A 22 5.03 17.05 -14.03
N GLN A 23 3.94 17.75 -13.70
CA GLN A 23 3.12 17.47 -12.53
C GLN A 23 2.47 16.06 -12.60
N ALA A 24 1.95 15.68 -13.77
CA ALA A 24 1.38 14.36 -13.97
C ALA A 24 2.42 13.23 -13.83
N LYS A 25 3.63 13.42 -14.34
CA LYS A 25 4.75 12.49 -14.18
C LYS A 25 5.17 12.36 -12.72
N GLU A 26 5.31 13.49 -12.02
CA GLU A 26 5.70 13.48 -10.61
C GLU A 26 4.64 12.82 -9.73
N ALA A 27 3.35 13.11 -9.93
CA ALA A 27 2.26 12.46 -9.21
C ALA A 27 2.30 10.92 -9.38
N ARG A 28 2.54 10.45 -10.60
CA ARG A 28 2.68 9.00 -10.88
C ARG A 28 3.94 8.41 -10.24
N ARG A 29 5.06 9.14 -10.29
CA ARG A 29 6.33 8.70 -9.68
C ARG A 29 6.19 8.52 -8.17
N VAL A 30 5.64 9.52 -7.49
CA VAL A 30 5.38 9.46 -6.03
C VAL A 30 4.42 8.33 -5.70
N ALA A 31 3.33 8.15 -6.46
CA ALA A 31 2.38 7.08 -6.24
C ALA A 31 3.01 5.69 -6.43
N ASN A 32 3.83 5.48 -7.46
CA ASN A 32 4.55 4.24 -7.68
C ASN A 32 5.57 3.96 -6.56
N TYR A 33 6.29 4.98 -6.10
CA TYR A 33 7.19 4.87 -4.97
C TYR A 33 6.46 4.46 -3.69
N ASN A 34 5.36 5.14 -3.37
CA ASN A 34 4.56 4.82 -2.18
C ASN A 34 4.00 3.40 -2.24
N LYS A 35 3.54 2.94 -3.41
CA LYS A 35 3.12 1.55 -3.61
C LYS A 35 4.25 0.57 -3.35
N ALA A 36 5.45 0.81 -3.90
CA ALA A 36 6.60 -0.06 -3.67
C ALA A 36 7.00 -0.12 -2.18
N VAL A 37 6.94 1.01 -1.47
CA VAL A 37 7.18 1.06 -0.01
C VAL A 37 6.11 0.26 0.75
N ALA A 38 4.84 0.37 0.37
CA ALA A 38 3.74 -0.37 0.97
C ALA A 38 3.90 -1.89 0.76
N GLU A 39 4.26 -2.32 -0.45
CA GLU A 39 4.55 -3.73 -0.77
C GLU A 39 5.75 -4.25 0.05
N GLN A 40 6.79 -3.45 0.18
CA GLN A 40 7.95 -3.82 1.02
C GLN A 40 7.55 -3.99 2.49
N ARG A 41 6.70 -3.10 3.05
CA ARG A 41 6.16 -3.24 4.40
C ARG A 41 5.32 -4.49 4.56
N ALA A 42 4.49 -4.82 3.57
CA ALA A 42 3.71 -6.04 3.56
C ALA A 42 4.61 -7.28 3.62
N GLN A 43 5.66 -7.33 2.82
CA GLN A 43 6.64 -8.43 2.84
C GLN A 43 7.36 -8.54 4.18
N GLN A 44 7.82 -7.42 4.74
CA GLN A 44 8.45 -7.40 6.07
C GLN A 44 7.49 -7.93 7.14
N ARG A 45 6.22 -7.55 7.09
CA ARG A 45 5.22 -8.03 8.06
C ARG A 45 4.99 -9.53 7.96
N LEU A 46 4.94 -10.08 6.75
CA LEU A 46 4.85 -11.53 6.54
C LEU A 46 6.09 -12.27 7.08
N GLN A 47 7.30 -11.72 6.89
CA GLN A 47 8.52 -12.29 7.44
C GLN A 47 8.53 -12.28 8.98
N ILE A 48 8.08 -11.16 9.58
CA ILE A 48 7.94 -11.07 11.04
C ILE A 48 6.92 -12.11 11.54
N GLY A 49 5.76 -12.23 10.85
CA GLY A 49 4.75 -13.24 11.17
C GLY A 49 5.28 -14.67 11.09
N ALA A 50 6.06 -14.99 10.06
CA ALA A 50 6.70 -16.28 9.91
C ALA A 50 7.71 -16.55 11.06
N GLY A 51 8.50 -15.56 11.45
CA GLY A 51 9.41 -15.65 12.60
C GLY A 51 8.66 -15.87 13.92
N GLN A 52 7.51 -15.24 14.11
CA GLN A 52 6.65 -15.46 15.28
C GLN A 52 6.09 -16.89 15.31
N GLN A 53 5.65 -17.43 14.17
CA GLN A 53 5.18 -18.83 14.08
C GLN A 53 6.26 -19.84 14.46
N VAL A 54 7.50 -19.64 13.98
CA VAL A 54 8.63 -20.50 14.35
C VAL A 54 8.88 -20.44 15.86
N ARG A 55 8.76 -19.27 16.47
CA ARG A 55 8.91 -19.09 17.91
C ARG A 55 7.84 -19.82 18.69
N LEU A 56 6.56 -19.62 18.34
CA LEU A 56 5.42 -20.30 18.94
C LEU A 56 5.51 -21.84 18.78
N ALA A 57 5.95 -22.32 17.62
CA ALA A 57 6.17 -23.73 17.40
C ALA A 57 7.26 -24.31 18.34
N ARG A 58 8.38 -23.60 18.54
CA ARG A 58 9.44 -24.01 19.47
C ARG A 58 8.95 -24.00 20.91
N GLU A 59 8.24 -22.97 21.32
CA GLU A 59 7.62 -22.87 22.66
C GLU A 59 6.64 -24.02 22.91
N GLY A 60 5.82 -24.36 21.92
CA GLY A 60 4.92 -25.49 21.99
C GLY A 60 5.65 -26.84 22.11
N ILE A 61 6.78 -27.02 21.42
CA ILE A 61 7.62 -28.23 21.55
C ILE A 61 8.23 -28.33 22.96
N MET A 62 8.79 -27.21 23.46
CA MET A 62 9.38 -27.16 24.80
C MET A 62 8.35 -27.42 25.89
N ALA A 63 7.17 -26.77 25.80
CA ALA A 63 6.07 -27.00 26.75
C ALA A 63 5.62 -28.46 26.77
N ARG A 64 5.51 -29.10 25.60
CA ARG A 64 5.15 -30.53 25.53
C ARG A 64 6.25 -31.40 26.15
N GLY A 65 7.53 -31.13 25.91
CA GLY A 65 8.62 -31.84 26.50
C GLY A 65 8.64 -31.77 28.04
N GLU A 66 8.39 -30.57 28.56
CA GLU A 66 8.31 -30.33 30.01
C GLU A 66 7.11 -31.05 30.65
N MET A 67 5.92 -30.97 30.00
CA MET A 67 4.74 -31.71 30.47
C MET A 67 4.98 -33.23 30.43
N THR A 68 5.61 -33.75 29.36
CA THR A 68 5.92 -35.16 29.24
C THR A 68 6.86 -35.61 30.38
N ALA A 69 7.88 -34.83 30.68
CA ALA A 69 8.80 -35.13 31.78
C ALA A 69 8.09 -35.14 33.15
N ARG A 70 7.20 -34.17 33.39
CA ARG A 70 6.37 -34.09 34.61
C ARG A 70 5.39 -35.25 34.74
N ALA A 71 4.72 -35.63 33.64
CA ALA A 71 3.83 -36.77 33.63
C ALA A 71 4.54 -38.10 33.92
N ALA A 72 5.72 -38.28 33.33
CA ALA A 72 6.58 -39.47 33.61
C ALA A 72 7.01 -39.55 35.08
N ALA A 73 7.34 -38.41 35.70
CA ALA A 73 7.73 -38.33 37.10
C ALA A 73 6.56 -38.52 38.06
N GLY A 74 5.34 -38.13 37.71
CA GLY A 74 4.17 -38.15 38.59
C GLY A 74 3.24 -39.37 38.51
N GLY A 75 3.47 -40.29 37.57
CA GLY A 75 2.67 -41.50 37.39
C GLY A 75 1.21 -41.27 36.94
N GLN A 76 0.81 -40.06 36.63
CA GLN A 76 -0.56 -39.70 36.20
C GLN A 76 -0.63 -39.61 34.68
N THR A 77 -0.96 -40.72 34.03
CA THR A 77 -0.95 -40.77 32.55
C THR A 77 -2.22 -40.23 31.90
N GLU A 78 -3.38 -40.47 32.46
CA GLU A 78 -4.65 -40.15 31.79
C GLU A 78 -5.02 -38.67 31.80
N THR A 79 -4.80 -37.97 32.92
CA THR A 79 -5.01 -36.53 33.04
C THR A 79 -3.96 -35.75 32.24
N ALA A 80 -2.74 -36.30 32.12
CA ALA A 80 -1.66 -35.71 31.33
C ALA A 80 -2.01 -35.68 29.83
N TYR A 81 -2.62 -36.73 29.26
CA TYR A 81 -2.98 -36.79 27.85
C TYR A 81 -4.04 -35.74 27.47
N SER A 82 -5.04 -35.49 28.31
CA SER A 82 -6.06 -34.45 28.03
C SER A 82 -5.45 -33.04 28.05
N LEU A 83 -4.58 -32.75 29.00
CA LEU A 83 -3.85 -31.48 29.07
C LEU A 83 -2.89 -31.29 27.88
N PHE A 84 -2.26 -32.35 27.39
CA PHE A 84 -1.43 -32.31 26.19
C PHE A 84 -2.24 -31.99 24.94
N ALA A 85 -3.43 -32.62 24.79
CA ALA A 85 -4.29 -32.38 23.66
C ALA A 85 -4.78 -30.93 23.65
N GLN A 86 -5.17 -30.41 24.81
CA GLN A 86 -5.60 -29.02 24.96
C GLN A 86 -4.45 -28.03 24.67
N ALA A 87 -3.29 -28.20 25.27
CA ALA A 87 -2.12 -27.35 25.03
C ALA A 87 -1.66 -27.39 23.55
N ALA A 88 -1.81 -28.54 22.88
CA ALA A 88 -1.50 -28.67 21.48
C ALA A 88 -2.52 -27.92 20.61
N ALA A 89 -3.81 -27.96 20.96
CA ALA A 89 -4.86 -27.24 20.27
C ALA A 89 -4.70 -25.72 20.45
N ASP A 90 -4.46 -25.25 21.67
CA ASP A 90 -4.24 -23.84 21.98
C ASP A 90 -3.04 -23.28 21.21
N ASN A 91 -1.91 -23.98 21.19
CA ASN A 91 -0.73 -23.58 20.44
C ASN A 91 -1.00 -23.54 18.92
N ALA A 92 -1.77 -24.50 18.40
CA ALA A 92 -2.15 -24.49 16.98
C ALA A 92 -3.07 -23.30 16.64
N MET A 93 -4.00 -22.95 17.53
CA MET A 93 -4.85 -21.77 17.38
C MET A 93 -4.05 -20.48 17.43
N ASP A 94 -3.12 -20.35 18.37
CA ASP A 94 -2.23 -19.18 18.47
C ASP A 94 -1.38 -18.99 17.21
N GLN A 95 -0.83 -20.07 16.67
CA GLN A 95 -0.08 -20.04 15.41
C GLN A 95 -0.98 -19.61 14.26
N GLN A 96 -2.20 -20.12 14.15
CA GLN A 96 -3.16 -19.77 13.12
C GLN A 96 -3.57 -18.30 13.24
N GLN A 97 -3.86 -17.83 14.44
CA GLN A 97 -4.24 -16.44 14.70
C GLN A 97 -3.09 -15.48 14.36
N SER A 98 -1.86 -15.80 14.77
CA SER A 98 -0.65 -15.03 14.42
C SER A 98 -0.46 -14.94 12.91
N LYS A 99 -0.67 -16.04 12.18
CA LYS A 99 -0.62 -16.07 10.71
C LYS A 99 -1.69 -15.17 10.09
N MET A 100 -2.94 -15.30 10.55
CA MET A 100 -4.04 -14.48 10.04
C MET A 100 -3.81 -13.00 10.29
N ASN A 101 -3.34 -12.63 11.48
CA ASN A 101 -3.03 -11.23 11.80
C ASN A 101 -1.93 -10.68 10.87
N ALA A 102 -0.84 -11.43 10.67
CA ALA A 102 0.22 -11.01 9.76
C ALA A 102 -0.26 -10.86 8.31
N MET A 103 -1.14 -11.77 7.85
CA MET A 103 -1.73 -11.69 6.50
C MET A 103 -2.69 -10.50 6.37
N ASN A 104 -3.55 -10.26 7.36
CA ASN A 104 -4.48 -9.13 7.34
C ASN A 104 -3.74 -7.79 7.34
N GLU A 105 -2.70 -7.65 8.15
CA GLU A 105 -1.86 -6.44 8.15
C GLU A 105 -1.11 -6.28 6.83
N ALA A 106 -0.54 -7.35 6.28
CA ALA A 106 0.12 -7.29 4.98
C ALA A 106 -0.85 -6.89 3.86
N THR A 107 -2.08 -7.43 3.87
CA THR A 107 -3.14 -7.05 2.94
C THR A 107 -3.53 -5.58 3.12
N GLY A 108 -3.58 -5.09 4.36
CA GLY A 108 -3.81 -3.68 4.66
C GLY A 108 -2.77 -2.75 3.99
N TYR A 109 -1.49 -3.09 4.07
CA TYR A 109 -0.43 -2.34 3.39
C TYR A 109 -0.55 -2.38 1.87
N VAL A 110 -0.90 -3.54 1.28
CA VAL A 110 -1.11 -3.64 -0.17
C VAL A 110 -2.27 -2.75 -0.61
N ASN A 111 -3.39 -2.79 0.10
CA ASN A 111 -4.55 -1.94 -0.18
C ASN A 111 -4.21 -0.45 -0.07
N GLU A 112 -3.44 -0.05 0.96
CA GLU A 112 -2.94 1.32 1.08
C GLU A 112 -2.08 1.72 -0.13
N GLY A 113 -1.20 0.82 -0.58
CA GLY A 113 -0.38 1.03 -1.77
C GLY A 113 -1.22 1.22 -3.04
N ASP A 114 -2.26 0.44 -3.22
CA ASP A 114 -3.18 0.54 -4.36
C ASP A 114 -4.02 1.81 -4.31
N GLU A 115 -4.46 2.24 -3.12
CA GLU A 115 -5.10 3.55 -2.94
C GLU A 115 -4.17 4.71 -3.32
N GLN A 116 -2.91 4.67 -2.88
CA GLN A 116 -1.92 5.70 -3.25
C GLN A 116 -1.71 5.75 -4.75
N LEU A 117 -1.68 4.59 -5.41
CA LEU A 117 -1.58 4.51 -6.87
C LEU A 117 -2.82 5.10 -7.55
N ALA A 118 -4.02 4.80 -7.06
CA ALA A 118 -5.27 5.36 -7.57
C ALA A 118 -5.31 6.89 -7.41
N ARG A 119 -4.92 7.41 -6.24
CA ARG A 119 -4.80 8.86 -5.98
C ARG A 119 -3.79 9.53 -6.92
N GLY A 120 -2.64 8.91 -7.16
CA GLY A 120 -1.64 9.43 -8.11
C GLY A 120 -2.14 9.47 -9.56
N ARG A 121 -2.94 8.47 -9.97
CA ARG A 121 -3.60 8.47 -11.28
C ARG A 121 -4.64 9.58 -11.38
N ALA A 122 -5.48 9.75 -10.37
CA ALA A 122 -6.47 10.82 -10.30
C ALA A 122 -5.81 12.21 -10.35
N ALA A 123 -4.75 12.44 -9.57
CA ALA A 123 -3.98 13.67 -9.58
C ALA A 123 -3.36 13.96 -10.96
N SER A 124 -2.84 12.93 -11.61
CA SER A 124 -2.32 13.04 -12.98
C SER A 124 -3.42 13.43 -13.99
N GLN A 125 -4.62 12.86 -13.88
CA GLN A 125 -5.77 13.24 -14.72
C GLN A 125 -6.23 14.66 -14.43
N GLN A 126 -6.30 15.06 -13.18
CA GLN A 126 -6.68 16.40 -12.77
C GLN A 126 -5.72 17.46 -13.31
N ALA A 127 -4.40 17.20 -13.31
CA ALA A 127 -3.40 18.09 -13.91
C ALA A 127 -3.68 18.35 -15.40
N TRP A 128 -4.06 17.30 -16.15
CA TRP A 128 -4.42 17.42 -17.56
C TRP A 128 -5.78 18.13 -17.76
N MET A 129 -6.77 17.86 -16.92
CA MET A 129 -8.06 18.56 -17.00
C MET A 129 -7.92 20.06 -16.70
N ASN A 130 -7.12 20.40 -15.69
CA ASN A 130 -6.83 21.81 -15.36
C ASN A 130 -6.13 22.52 -16.53
N PHE A 131 -5.17 21.86 -17.15
CA PHE A 131 -4.50 22.39 -18.34
C PHE A 131 -5.49 22.57 -19.50
N ALA A 132 -6.34 21.57 -19.78
CA ALA A 132 -7.34 21.66 -20.83
C ALA A 132 -8.32 22.82 -20.58
N GLY A 133 -8.78 22.99 -19.33
CA GLY A 133 -9.64 24.12 -18.93
C GLY A 133 -8.96 25.48 -19.15
N GLN A 134 -7.70 25.62 -18.76
CA GLN A 134 -6.93 26.84 -19.00
C GLN A 134 -6.71 27.11 -20.51
N ALA A 135 -6.43 26.07 -21.28
CA ALA A 135 -6.25 26.20 -22.72
C ALA A 135 -7.52 26.69 -23.43
N VAL A 136 -8.70 26.15 -23.05
CA VAL A 136 -9.99 26.59 -23.55
C VAL A 136 -10.28 28.04 -23.15
N GLN A 137 -10.06 28.41 -21.90
CA GLN A 137 -10.26 29.77 -21.41
C GLN A 137 -9.36 30.78 -22.09
N THR A 138 -8.09 30.44 -22.31
CA THR A 138 -7.13 31.27 -23.02
C THR A 138 -7.54 31.46 -24.48
N GLY A 139 -8.01 30.40 -25.16
CA GLY A 139 -8.51 30.45 -26.52
C GLY A 139 -9.79 31.32 -26.64
N PHE A 140 -10.70 31.19 -25.67
CA PHE A 140 -11.93 31.99 -25.65
C PHE A 140 -11.66 33.48 -25.41
N ASN A 141 -10.76 33.82 -24.48
CA ASN A 141 -10.36 35.21 -24.23
C ASN A 141 -9.65 35.83 -25.42
N ALA A 142 -8.83 35.06 -26.13
CA ALA A 142 -8.18 35.48 -27.36
C ALA A 142 -9.22 35.78 -28.48
N PHE A 143 -10.24 34.93 -28.60
CA PHE A 143 -11.30 35.10 -29.61
C PHE A 143 -12.23 36.26 -29.28
N SER A 144 -12.61 36.45 -28.00
CA SER A 144 -13.46 37.57 -27.57
C SER A 144 -12.79 38.92 -27.72
N GLY A 145 -11.50 39.03 -27.44
CA GLY A 145 -10.67 40.22 -27.65
C GLY A 145 -10.56 40.63 -29.14
N TYR A 146 -10.62 39.64 -30.03
CA TYR A 146 -10.60 39.87 -31.48
C TYR A 146 -11.90 40.49 -32.00
N ARG A 147 -13.06 40.19 -31.37
CA ARG A 147 -14.38 40.66 -31.82
C ARG A 147 -14.72 42.06 -31.32
N ALA A 148 -13.99 42.55 -30.35
CA ALA A 148 -14.21 43.85 -29.70
C ALA A 148 -13.34 45.00 -30.25
N GLY A 149 -12.38 44.75 -31.15
CA GLY A 149 -11.53 45.70 -31.82
C GLY A 149 -11.71 45.70 -33.33
#